data_0b2a38d336f64be26edbda0ca460e863
#
_entry.id   0b2a38d336f64be26edbda0ca460e863
#
_cell.length_a   1.000
_cell.length_b   1.000
_cell.length_c   1.000
_cell.angle_alpha   90.00
_cell.angle_beta   90.00
_cell.angle_gamma   90.00
#
_symmetry.space_group_name_H-M   'P 1'
#
loop_
_entity.id
_entity.type
_entity.pdbx_description
1 polymer ?
#
loop_
_entity_poly.entity_id
_entity_poly.type
_entity_poly.pdbx_seq_one_letter_code
_entity_poly.pdbx_strand_id
1 'polypeptide(L)'
;MRLLNSEQALKDLAYFTDKVVSQKLHKVENSPWISIGGSYPGAVSAWYRYKYPHLTIGAIASSAVINAIVDFKQFDEQMFLSANKSGDYCYKAIN
;
A
#
# COMPACT_ATOMS: atom_id res chain seq x y z
N MET A 1 1.15 -19.60 7.72
CA MET A 1 1.01 -18.30 8.42
C MET A 1 -0.46 -17.85 8.33
N ARG A 2 -1.27 -18.19 9.36
CA ARG A 2 -2.73 -17.93 9.30
C ARG A 2 -3.10 -16.44 9.37
N LEU A 3 -2.23 -15.60 9.93
CA LEU A 3 -2.52 -14.18 10.19
C LEU A 3 -1.77 -13.21 9.26
N LEU A 4 -0.80 -13.68 8.49
CA LEU A 4 -0.03 -12.83 7.57
C LEU A 4 -0.69 -12.85 6.18
N ASN A 5 -1.71 -12.04 6.00
CA ASN A 5 -2.40 -11.84 4.73
C ASN A 5 -3.04 -10.42 4.68
N SER A 6 -3.36 -9.96 3.48
CA SER A 6 -3.89 -8.62 3.25
C SER A 6 -5.26 -8.40 3.90
N GLU A 7 -6.08 -9.44 3.99
CA GLU A 7 -7.39 -9.34 4.63
C GLU A 7 -7.25 -9.06 6.15
N GLN A 8 -6.30 -9.75 6.80
CA GLN A 8 -6.04 -9.52 8.21
C GLN A 8 -5.46 -8.12 8.45
N ALA A 9 -4.52 -7.68 7.60
CA ALA A 9 -3.95 -6.33 7.69
C ALA A 9 -5.03 -5.25 7.59
N LEU A 10 -6.01 -5.43 6.70
CA LEU A 10 -7.14 -4.49 6.58
C LEU A 10 -8.06 -4.51 7.80
N LYS A 11 -8.30 -5.68 8.40
CA LYS A 11 -9.09 -5.80 9.63
C LYS A 11 -8.39 -5.14 10.82
N ASP A 12 -7.08 -5.33 10.94
CA ASP A 12 -6.27 -4.73 12.00
C ASP A 12 -6.26 -3.20 11.87
N LEU A 13 -6.16 -2.68 10.65
CA LEU A 13 -6.23 -1.25 10.38
C LEU A 13 -7.62 -0.68 10.71
N ALA A 14 -8.68 -1.39 10.35
CA ALA A 14 -10.05 -1.01 10.68
C ALA A 14 -10.27 -1.00 12.20
N TYR A 15 -9.79 -2.01 12.91
CA TYR A 15 -9.85 -2.07 14.37
C TYR A 15 -9.06 -0.92 15.01
N PHE A 16 -7.87 -0.64 14.51
CA PHE A 16 -7.06 0.48 14.98
C PHE A 16 -7.80 1.81 14.84
N THR A 17 -8.35 2.08 13.67
CA THR A 17 -9.06 3.34 13.40
C THR A 17 -10.34 3.47 14.24
N ASP A 18 -11.16 2.41 14.31
CA ASP A 18 -12.47 2.45 14.98
C ASP A 18 -12.34 2.36 16.52
N LYS A 19 -11.49 1.47 17.04
CA LYS A 19 -11.44 1.19 18.46
C LYS A 19 -10.27 1.84 19.20
N VAL A 20 -9.06 1.72 18.67
CA VAL A 20 -7.87 2.18 19.40
C VAL A 20 -7.81 3.70 19.42
N VAL A 21 -8.07 4.33 18.29
CA VAL A 21 -7.99 5.79 18.19
C VAL A 21 -9.18 6.46 18.87
N SER A 22 -10.40 6.01 18.60
CA SER A 22 -11.60 6.59 19.22
C SER A 22 -11.62 6.43 20.74
N GLN A 23 -11.09 5.32 21.28
CA GLN A 23 -11.04 5.09 22.71
C GLN A 23 -9.90 5.80 23.43
N LYS A 24 -8.73 5.96 22.76
CA LYS A 24 -7.51 6.50 23.39
C LYS A 24 -7.27 7.97 23.11
N LEU A 25 -7.79 8.48 22.01
CA LEU A 25 -7.57 9.84 21.55
C LEU A 25 -8.92 10.57 21.40
N HIS A 26 -9.60 10.78 22.53
CA HIS A 26 -10.95 11.40 22.58
C HIS A 26 -11.09 12.72 21.78
N LYS A 27 -9.98 13.38 21.44
CA LYS A 27 -9.98 14.62 20.65
C LYS A 27 -10.15 14.42 19.14
N VAL A 28 -10.07 13.16 18.67
CA VAL A 28 -10.18 12.82 17.23
C VAL A 28 -11.44 11.99 16.91
N GLU A 29 -12.35 11.86 17.88
CA GLU A 29 -13.68 11.31 17.62
C GLU A 29 -14.37 12.14 16.52
N ASN A 30 -14.92 11.45 15.53
CA ASN A 30 -15.53 12.03 14.34
C ASN A 30 -14.58 12.80 13.40
N SER A 31 -13.27 12.72 13.57
CA SER A 31 -12.33 13.30 12.62
C SER A 31 -12.29 12.50 11.33
N PRO A 32 -12.28 13.17 10.16
CA PRO A 32 -12.15 12.48 8.89
C PRO A 32 -10.77 11.85 8.75
N TRP A 33 -10.71 10.60 8.30
CA TRP A 33 -9.46 9.85 8.09
C TRP A 33 -9.12 9.77 6.61
N ILE A 34 -7.85 9.98 6.30
CA ILE A 34 -7.26 9.72 4.99
C ILE A 34 -6.13 8.72 5.19
N SER A 35 -6.13 7.64 4.42
CA SER A 35 -5.02 6.69 4.40
C SER A 35 -4.02 7.04 3.31
N ILE A 36 -2.73 6.96 3.62
CA ILE A 36 -1.65 7.25 2.68
C ILE A 36 -0.66 6.08 2.70
N GLY A 37 -0.30 5.59 1.54
CA GLY A 37 0.69 4.52 1.43
C GLY A 37 1.40 4.50 0.08
N GLY A 38 2.61 3.95 0.08
CA GLY A 38 3.40 3.71 -1.12
C GLY A 38 3.69 2.21 -1.30
N SER A 39 3.82 1.73 -2.55
CA SER A 39 4.08 0.32 -2.86
C SER A 39 2.99 -0.61 -2.30
N TYR A 40 3.31 -1.64 -1.53
CA TYR A 40 2.32 -2.51 -0.88
C TYR A 40 1.41 -1.75 0.11
N PRO A 41 1.89 -0.87 1.00
CA PRO A 41 1.03 0.03 1.78
C PRO A 41 0.12 0.93 0.93
N GLY A 42 0.53 1.27 -0.28
CA GLY A 42 -0.33 1.97 -1.25
C GLY A 42 -1.53 1.11 -1.67
N ALA A 43 -1.31 -0.17 -1.97
CA ALA A 43 -2.39 -1.12 -2.24
C ALA A 43 -3.30 -1.30 -1.02
N VAL A 44 -2.73 -1.47 0.18
CA VAL A 44 -3.50 -1.55 1.44
C VAL A 44 -4.34 -0.29 1.64
N SER A 45 -3.80 0.90 1.36
CA SER A 45 -4.52 2.17 1.48
C SER A 45 -5.75 2.22 0.55
N ALA A 46 -5.58 1.83 -0.72
CA ALA A 46 -6.66 1.78 -1.70
C ALA A 46 -7.73 0.75 -1.30
N TRP A 47 -7.31 -0.47 -0.94
CA TRP A 47 -8.23 -1.53 -0.52
C TRP A 47 -8.94 -1.20 0.79
N TYR A 48 -8.29 -0.49 1.70
CA TYR A 48 -8.88 -0.02 2.94
C TYR A 48 -10.02 0.95 2.67
N ARG A 49 -9.81 1.95 1.82
CA ARG A 49 -10.86 2.88 1.39
C ARG A 49 -12.01 2.15 0.69
N TYR A 50 -11.71 1.18 -0.15
CA TYR A 50 -12.72 0.40 -0.87
C TYR A 50 -13.56 -0.46 0.09
N LYS A 51 -12.92 -1.15 1.03
CA LYS A 51 -13.58 -2.13 1.91
C LYS A 51 -14.25 -1.48 3.14
N TYR A 52 -13.69 -0.37 3.63
CA TYR A 52 -14.18 0.34 4.82
C TYR A 52 -14.47 1.82 4.52
N PRO A 53 -15.42 2.12 3.61
CA PRO A 53 -15.70 3.50 3.20
C PRO A 53 -16.27 4.37 4.32
N HIS A 54 -16.80 3.76 5.38
CA HIS A 54 -17.30 4.47 6.56
C HIS A 54 -16.19 4.91 7.54
N LEU A 55 -14.99 4.32 7.44
CA LEU A 55 -13.86 4.64 8.32
C LEU A 55 -12.87 5.64 7.71
N THR A 56 -12.91 5.84 6.40
CA THR A 56 -12.02 6.80 5.74
C THR A 56 -12.78 7.61 4.70
N ILE A 57 -12.39 8.87 4.51
CA ILE A 57 -12.95 9.74 3.46
C ILE A 57 -12.13 9.71 2.17
N GLY A 58 -10.88 9.23 2.22
CA GLY A 58 -10.01 9.18 1.06
C GLY A 58 -8.81 8.26 1.25
N ALA A 59 -8.12 7.97 0.15
CA ALA A 59 -6.87 7.23 0.12
C ALA A 59 -5.89 7.84 -0.88
N ILE A 60 -4.62 7.94 -0.51
CA ILE A 60 -3.51 8.24 -1.41
C ILE A 60 -2.70 6.97 -1.56
N ALA A 61 -2.72 6.39 -2.76
CA ALA A 61 -2.11 5.11 -3.10
C ALA A 61 -0.99 5.32 -4.13
N SER A 62 0.21 5.68 -3.65
CA SER A 62 1.35 5.95 -4.52
C SER A 62 2.03 4.67 -4.96
N SER A 63 2.26 4.51 -6.27
CA SER A 63 2.91 3.30 -6.84
C SER A 63 2.35 1.99 -6.27
N ALA A 64 1.03 1.95 -6.11
CA ALA A 64 0.32 0.87 -5.44
C ALA A 64 0.29 -0.40 -6.28
N VAL A 65 0.68 -1.52 -5.70
CA VAL A 65 0.63 -2.85 -6.33
C VAL A 65 -0.78 -3.41 -6.19
N ILE A 66 -1.75 -2.86 -6.93
CA ILE A 66 -3.16 -3.24 -6.83
C ILE A 66 -3.44 -4.53 -7.59
N ASN A 67 -2.81 -4.70 -8.75
CA ASN A 67 -2.95 -5.89 -9.56
C ASN A 67 -1.90 -6.93 -9.15
N ALA A 68 -2.34 -7.95 -8.42
CA ALA A 68 -1.48 -9.03 -7.98
C ALA A 68 -1.20 -9.99 -9.16
N ILE A 69 0.01 -9.96 -9.69
CA ILE A 69 0.48 -10.81 -10.77
C ILE A 69 1.49 -11.80 -10.19
N VAL A 70 1.25 -13.09 -10.39
CA VAL A 70 2.24 -14.13 -10.08
C VAL A 70 3.31 -14.11 -11.17
N ASP A 71 4.59 -14.17 -10.79
CA ASP A 71 5.74 -14.09 -11.73
C ASP A 71 5.71 -12.79 -12.57
N PHE A 72 5.79 -11.64 -11.89
CA PHE A 72 5.70 -10.31 -12.49
C PHE A 72 6.99 -9.92 -13.21
N LYS A 73 7.24 -10.51 -14.38
CA LYS A 73 8.45 -10.30 -15.23
C LYS A 73 8.64 -8.85 -15.66
N GLN A 74 7.56 -8.11 -15.82
CA GLN A 74 7.59 -6.69 -16.19
C GLN A 74 8.30 -5.81 -15.15
N PHE A 75 8.39 -6.27 -13.90
CA PHE A 75 9.16 -5.58 -12.87
C PHE A 75 10.66 -5.58 -13.19
N ASP A 76 11.21 -6.76 -13.52
CA ASP A 76 12.60 -6.92 -13.92
C ASP A 76 12.91 -6.23 -15.25
N GLU A 77 12.00 -6.34 -16.21
CA GLU A 77 12.08 -5.63 -17.49
C GLU A 77 12.17 -4.11 -17.29
N GLN A 78 11.35 -3.53 -16.41
CA GLN A 78 11.39 -2.10 -16.11
C GLN A 78 12.72 -1.69 -15.44
N MET A 79 13.26 -2.51 -14.56
CA MET A 79 14.59 -2.27 -13.97
C MET A 79 15.69 -2.29 -15.03
N PHE A 80 15.66 -3.28 -15.93
CA PHE A 80 16.57 -3.38 -17.06
C PHE A 80 16.50 -2.15 -17.97
N LEU A 81 15.30 -1.75 -18.39
CA LEU A 81 15.09 -0.57 -19.23
C LEU A 81 15.58 0.71 -18.55
N SER A 82 15.39 0.85 -17.25
CA SER A 82 15.86 1.99 -16.47
C SER A 82 17.38 2.04 -16.39
N ALA A 83 18.03 0.90 -16.15
CA ALA A 83 19.47 0.77 -16.12
C ALA A 83 20.09 1.10 -17.50
N ASN A 84 19.47 0.61 -18.57
CA ASN A 84 19.95 0.85 -19.95
C ASN A 84 19.85 2.33 -20.34
N LYS A 85 18.83 3.06 -19.89
CA LYS A 85 18.71 4.51 -20.09
C LYS A 85 19.82 5.31 -19.41
N SER A 86 20.43 4.78 -18.35
CA SER A 86 21.53 5.41 -17.62
C SER A 86 22.89 5.23 -18.32
N GLY A 87 22.92 4.52 -19.44
CA GLY A 87 24.10 4.27 -20.27
C GLY A 87 24.71 2.89 -20.08
N ASP A 88 25.54 2.50 -21.03
CA ASP A 88 26.17 1.15 -21.14
C ASP A 88 26.93 0.71 -19.88
N TYR A 89 27.47 1.66 -19.13
CA TYR A 89 28.23 1.36 -17.90
C TYR A 89 27.32 0.80 -16.80
N CYS A 90 26.13 1.37 -16.64
CA CYS A 90 25.17 0.91 -15.62
C CYS A 90 24.67 -0.51 -15.95
N TYR A 91 24.34 -0.75 -17.20
CA TYR A 91 23.90 -2.06 -17.68
C TYR A 91 24.98 -3.14 -17.47
N LYS A 92 26.24 -2.85 -17.84
CA LYS A 92 27.37 -3.80 -17.71
C LYS A 92 27.76 -4.07 -16.26
N ALA A 93 27.46 -3.15 -15.33
CA ALA A 93 27.76 -3.33 -13.92
C ALA A 93 26.71 -4.18 -13.18
N ILE A 94 25.53 -4.35 -13.74
CA ILE A 94 24.42 -5.12 -13.13
C ILE A 94 24.40 -6.56 -13.67
N ASN A 95 24.96 -6.82 -14.84
CA ASN A 95 25.11 -8.13 -15.47
C ASN A 95 26.47 -8.75 -15.15
#